data_18e9ba5d8f3b49bc8ce70ee0c6ec0d6b
#
_entry.id   18e9ba5d8f3b49bc8ce70ee0c6ec0d6b
#
_cell.length_a   1.000
_cell.length_b   1.000
_cell.length_c   1.000
_cell.angle_alpha   90.00
_cell.angle_beta   90.00
_cell.angle_gamma   90.00
#
_symmetry.space_group_name_H-M   'P 1'
#
loop_
_entity.id
_entity.type
_entity.pdbx_description
1 polymer ?
#
loop_
_entity_poly.entity_id
_entity_poly.type
_entity_poly.pdbx_seq_one_letter_code
_entity_poly.pdbx_strand_id
1 'polypeptide(L)'
;MTMPGEGGETVRFDPAAGGLRGTLRVPPDKSISHRSAIFAAMGTRPVRVRNYLDAADTNSTLAAVERIGAQVERHGGGELTVTGVGLRGPREIDGVLDVGNAGTLMRLLPGWLAAQPGRRWTFDGDASIRRRPVDRIAGPLRQMGATIEASDERFPPFTLHGAELRAIEYAMPVASAQVKSCVLIAGMSTAAPTTVIEPAPSRDHTERMLAAAGVPIERDGVRVTVGRIDELELEAIDVPGDASSAAFWVAAAVLVPGSRIVLEDVNVNWTRTGFLRIVERMGGIVDGELEADGAFTPGEPVSALEIAHGPLVGTTVEAGEVPLAIDELPLVALLGCFAEGETVVRGAQELKVKESDRIATVVDGLRGLGADIEATDDGFVVRGSGGLRGGTIGSHGDHRLAMLGAIAGLASREGVAVEGMDAAAVSYPGFAADVERLLAR
;
A
#
# COMPACT_ATOMS: atom_id res chain seq x y z
N MET A 1 -32.43 9.84 1.82
CA MET A 1 -31.16 10.04 1.09
C MET A 1 -30.17 9.14 1.80
N THR A 2 -30.09 7.87 1.38
CA THR A 2 -29.22 6.84 1.96
C THR A 2 -27.76 7.25 1.74
N MET A 3 -26.99 7.25 2.80
CA MET A 3 -25.55 7.53 2.75
C MET A 3 -24.85 6.49 1.87
N PRO A 4 -23.90 6.85 0.98
CA PRO A 4 -23.13 5.87 0.21
C PRO A 4 -22.22 5.10 1.19
N GLY A 5 -22.53 3.81 1.39
CA GLY A 5 -21.83 2.90 2.30
C GLY A 5 -22.76 1.84 2.94
N GLU A 6 -24.05 1.97 2.84
CA GLU A 6 -25.03 0.99 3.35
C GLU A 6 -25.62 0.22 2.17
N GLY A 7 -24.96 -0.89 1.75
CA GLY A 7 -25.51 -1.78 0.73
C GLY A 7 -24.52 -2.49 -0.19
N GLY A 8 -23.25 -2.62 0.22
CA GLY A 8 -22.30 -3.50 -0.48
C GLY A 8 -22.68 -4.98 -0.33
N GLU A 9 -22.13 -5.84 -1.18
CA GLU A 9 -22.37 -7.28 -1.14
C GLU A 9 -21.96 -7.87 0.21
N THR A 10 -22.87 -8.62 0.85
CA THR A 10 -22.55 -9.39 2.06
C THR A 10 -22.19 -10.80 1.66
N VAL A 11 -20.96 -11.21 1.97
CA VAL A 11 -20.44 -12.55 1.69
C VAL A 11 -20.15 -13.27 3.00
N ARG A 12 -20.59 -14.52 3.11
CA ARG A 12 -20.29 -15.36 4.26
C ARG A 12 -19.07 -16.25 3.99
N PHE A 13 -18.16 -16.26 4.94
CA PHE A 13 -17.01 -17.17 4.97
C PHE A 13 -17.19 -18.14 6.14
N ASP A 14 -17.40 -19.40 5.82
CA ASP A 14 -17.55 -20.45 6.82
C ASP A 14 -16.19 -20.95 7.31
N PRO A 15 -16.16 -21.57 8.53
CA PRO A 15 -14.92 -22.16 9.04
C PRO A 15 -14.33 -23.16 8.05
N ALA A 16 -13.03 -23.11 7.86
CA ALA A 16 -12.35 -24.03 6.97
C ALA A 16 -12.49 -25.47 7.46
N ALA A 17 -13.05 -26.35 6.65
CA ALA A 17 -13.25 -27.76 6.99
C ALA A 17 -11.94 -28.55 7.06
N GLY A 18 -10.85 -28.02 6.53
CA GLY A 18 -9.50 -28.58 6.51
C GLY A 18 -8.45 -27.50 6.32
N GLY A 19 -7.18 -27.91 6.35
CA GLY A 19 -6.08 -26.97 6.12
C GLY A 19 -6.03 -26.45 4.67
N LEU A 20 -5.69 -25.18 4.51
CA LEU A 20 -5.42 -24.57 3.20
C LEU A 20 -4.24 -25.27 2.53
N ARG A 21 -4.36 -25.57 1.21
CA ARG A 21 -3.34 -26.30 0.45
C ARG A 21 -3.16 -25.70 -0.92
N GLY A 22 -1.93 -25.75 -1.44
CA GLY A 22 -1.62 -25.44 -2.82
C GLY A 22 -0.66 -24.28 -2.98
N THR A 23 -0.53 -23.84 -4.22
CA THR A 23 0.33 -22.72 -4.63
C THR A 23 -0.52 -21.58 -5.14
N LEU A 24 -0.16 -20.36 -4.76
CA LEU A 24 -0.87 -19.14 -5.13
C LEU A 24 0.11 -18.08 -5.59
N ARG A 25 -0.22 -17.38 -6.67
CA ARG A 25 0.36 -16.09 -7.01
C ARG A 25 -0.60 -15.01 -6.55
N VAL A 26 -0.12 -14.15 -5.66
CA VAL A 26 -0.90 -13.00 -5.21
C VAL A 26 -0.97 -11.92 -6.30
N PRO A 27 -1.94 -11.00 -6.24
CA PRO A 27 -1.99 -9.89 -7.17
C PRO A 27 -0.70 -9.09 -7.20
N PRO A 28 -0.43 -8.41 -8.31
CA PRO A 28 0.70 -7.50 -8.44
C PRO A 28 0.70 -6.40 -7.38
N ASP A 29 1.88 -5.94 -6.97
CA ASP A 29 2.03 -4.87 -5.97
C ASP A 29 1.39 -3.57 -6.46
N LYS A 30 0.38 -3.10 -5.69
CA LYS A 30 -0.37 -1.87 -5.99
C LYS A 30 0.55 -0.64 -6.00
N SER A 31 1.44 -0.52 -5.03
CA SER A 31 2.34 0.63 -4.88
C SER A 31 3.34 0.71 -6.02
N ILE A 32 3.83 -0.42 -6.50
CA ILE A 32 4.76 -0.51 -7.63
C ILE A 32 3.99 -0.28 -8.94
N SER A 33 2.77 -0.82 -9.11
CA SER A 33 1.93 -0.57 -10.28
C SER A 33 1.67 0.93 -10.49
N HIS A 34 1.31 1.68 -9.44
CA HIS A 34 1.16 3.14 -9.54
C HIS A 34 2.45 3.82 -10.02
N ARG A 35 3.59 3.43 -9.45
CA ARG A 35 4.90 3.98 -9.82
C ARG A 35 5.29 3.62 -11.23
N SER A 36 5.01 2.40 -11.66
CA SER A 36 5.29 1.94 -13.02
C SER A 36 4.60 2.82 -14.06
N ALA A 37 3.32 3.14 -13.86
CA ALA A 37 2.58 4.03 -14.75
C ALA A 37 3.13 5.46 -14.74
N ILE A 38 3.43 6.02 -13.56
CA ILE A 38 3.95 7.38 -13.41
C ILE A 38 5.35 7.49 -14.02
N PHE A 39 6.27 6.57 -13.68
CA PHE A 39 7.65 6.64 -14.15
C PHE A 39 7.77 6.34 -15.65
N ALA A 40 6.98 5.39 -16.17
CA ALA A 40 6.92 5.18 -17.62
C ALA A 40 6.39 6.42 -18.36
N ALA A 41 5.41 7.13 -17.79
CA ALA A 41 4.91 8.39 -18.36
C ALA A 41 5.91 9.54 -18.29
N MET A 42 6.89 9.49 -17.37
CA MET A 42 7.98 10.48 -17.25
C MET A 42 9.11 10.27 -18.25
N GLY A 43 9.22 9.09 -18.87
CA GLY A 43 10.13 8.84 -19.99
C GLY A 43 9.59 9.29 -21.33
N THR A 44 10.39 9.17 -22.39
CA THR A 44 9.97 9.49 -23.78
C THR A 44 9.87 8.24 -24.65
N ARG A 45 10.48 7.13 -24.22
CA ARG A 45 10.44 5.85 -24.94
C ARG A 45 9.29 4.98 -24.47
N PRO A 46 8.80 4.04 -25.33
CA PRO A 46 7.84 3.04 -24.90
C PRO A 46 8.44 2.16 -23.78
N VAL A 47 7.75 2.05 -22.66
CA VAL A 47 8.12 1.20 -21.51
C VAL A 47 7.13 0.06 -21.42
N ARG A 48 7.62 -1.19 -21.46
CA ARG A 48 6.79 -2.37 -21.25
C ARG A 48 6.64 -2.63 -19.76
N VAL A 49 5.39 -2.60 -19.27
CA VAL A 49 5.07 -2.98 -17.88
C VAL A 49 4.40 -4.35 -17.89
N ARG A 50 4.99 -5.30 -17.17
CA ARG A 50 4.45 -6.66 -17.02
C ARG A 50 3.86 -6.83 -15.63
N ASN A 51 2.82 -7.62 -15.56
CA ASN A 51 2.12 -7.93 -14.32
C ASN A 51 1.62 -6.65 -13.60
N TYR A 52 1.01 -5.72 -14.36
CA TYR A 52 0.38 -4.52 -13.81
C TYR A 52 -0.92 -4.89 -13.09
N LEU A 53 -1.16 -4.35 -11.90
CA LEU A 53 -2.41 -4.57 -11.18
C LEU A 53 -3.58 -3.91 -11.92
N ASP A 54 -4.55 -4.69 -12.37
CA ASP A 54 -5.80 -4.19 -12.94
C ASP A 54 -6.85 -4.03 -11.82
N ALA A 55 -6.85 -2.86 -11.18
CA ALA A 55 -7.75 -2.50 -10.11
C ALA A 55 -8.14 -1.03 -10.20
N ALA A 56 -9.20 -0.62 -9.52
CA ALA A 56 -9.75 0.73 -9.62
C ALA A 56 -8.70 1.83 -9.37
N ASP A 57 -7.92 1.71 -8.30
CA ASP A 57 -6.88 2.69 -7.93
C ASP A 57 -5.81 2.84 -9.02
N THR A 58 -5.30 1.72 -9.53
CA THR A 58 -4.23 1.70 -10.52
C THR A 58 -4.72 2.13 -11.90
N ASN A 59 -5.97 1.82 -12.23
CA ASN A 59 -6.64 2.32 -13.43
C ASN A 59 -6.84 3.84 -13.40
N SER A 60 -7.15 4.43 -12.23
CA SER A 60 -7.17 5.89 -12.07
C SER A 60 -5.80 6.52 -12.39
N THR A 61 -4.69 5.82 -12.09
CA THR A 61 -3.35 6.32 -12.44
C THR A 61 -3.10 6.25 -13.93
N LEU A 62 -3.48 5.17 -14.61
CA LEU A 62 -3.37 5.10 -16.08
C LEU A 62 -4.19 6.21 -16.75
N ALA A 63 -5.43 6.41 -16.32
CA ALA A 63 -6.28 7.48 -16.84
C ALA A 63 -5.67 8.87 -16.60
N ALA A 64 -5.07 9.11 -15.42
CA ALA A 64 -4.43 10.39 -15.11
C ALA A 64 -3.21 10.66 -16.02
N VAL A 65 -2.33 9.65 -16.23
CA VAL A 65 -1.16 9.84 -17.10
C VAL A 65 -1.56 9.99 -18.57
N GLU A 66 -2.62 9.32 -19.05
CA GLU A 66 -3.19 9.54 -20.39
C GLU A 66 -3.72 10.96 -20.55
N ARG A 67 -4.43 11.49 -19.56
CA ARG A 67 -4.96 12.87 -19.61
C ARG A 67 -3.87 13.92 -19.70
N ILE A 68 -2.72 13.73 -19.06
CA ILE A 68 -1.58 14.64 -19.14
C ILE A 68 -0.68 14.38 -20.36
N GLY A 69 -1.03 13.38 -21.20
CA GLY A 69 -0.47 13.22 -22.54
C GLY A 69 0.25 11.93 -22.85
N ALA A 70 0.44 11.03 -21.90
CA ALA A 70 1.00 9.72 -22.17
C ALA A 70 0.06 8.87 -23.04
N GLN A 71 0.59 7.86 -23.72
CA GLN A 71 -0.17 6.85 -24.44
C GLN A 71 -0.06 5.52 -23.70
N VAL A 72 -1.18 4.85 -23.47
CA VAL A 72 -1.25 3.55 -22.79
C VAL A 72 -1.87 2.52 -23.73
N GLU A 73 -1.10 1.50 -24.06
CA GLU A 73 -1.56 0.35 -24.85
C GLU A 73 -1.69 -0.87 -23.93
N ARG A 74 -2.90 -1.43 -23.80
CA ARG A 74 -3.18 -2.61 -22.96
C ARG A 74 -3.14 -3.87 -23.82
N HIS A 75 -2.34 -4.86 -23.42
CA HIS A 75 -2.16 -6.12 -24.15
C HIS A 75 -2.93 -7.29 -23.50
N GLY A 76 -3.57 -7.07 -22.36
CA GLY A 76 -4.24 -8.11 -21.57
C GLY A 76 -3.30 -8.81 -20.59
N GLY A 77 -3.87 -9.57 -19.62
CA GLY A 77 -3.08 -10.34 -18.65
C GLY A 77 -2.15 -9.49 -17.75
N GLY A 78 -2.48 -8.22 -17.51
CA GLY A 78 -1.62 -7.32 -16.76
C GLY A 78 -0.43 -6.76 -17.55
N GLU A 79 -0.35 -7.00 -18.86
CA GLU A 79 0.68 -6.39 -19.72
C GLU A 79 0.18 -5.09 -20.35
N LEU A 80 1.02 -4.07 -20.32
CA LEU A 80 0.78 -2.79 -20.99
C LEU A 80 2.08 -2.15 -21.47
N THR A 81 1.96 -1.25 -22.45
CA THR A 81 3.04 -0.37 -22.89
C THR A 81 2.65 1.07 -22.63
N VAL A 82 3.49 1.82 -21.95
CA VAL A 82 3.30 3.24 -21.73
C VAL A 82 4.36 4.00 -22.51
N THR A 83 3.93 4.88 -23.43
CA THR A 83 4.80 5.86 -24.09
C THR A 83 4.56 7.20 -23.41
N GLY A 84 5.55 7.67 -22.70
CA GLY A 84 5.44 8.88 -21.90
C GLY A 84 5.68 10.17 -22.68
N VAL A 85 5.66 11.27 -21.95
CA VAL A 85 5.82 12.63 -22.48
C VAL A 85 7.14 13.28 -22.08
N GLY A 86 7.98 12.56 -21.33
CA GLY A 86 9.22 13.08 -20.77
C GLY A 86 9.02 13.98 -19.55
N LEU A 87 10.10 14.25 -18.84
CA LEU A 87 10.07 15.02 -17.58
C LEU A 87 9.42 16.41 -17.72
N ARG A 88 9.47 17.03 -18.89
CA ARG A 88 8.97 18.39 -19.16
C ARG A 88 7.69 18.44 -20.01
N GLY A 89 7.17 17.27 -20.40
CA GLY A 89 6.07 17.15 -21.37
C GLY A 89 4.63 17.14 -20.86
N PRO A 90 4.32 16.97 -19.54
CA PRO A 90 2.93 16.89 -19.08
C PRO A 90 2.12 18.10 -19.53
N ARG A 91 0.94 17.86 -20.09
CA ARG A 91 0.02 18.93 -20.54
C ARG A 91 -0.88 19.36 -19.40
N GLU A 92 -1.24 20.67 -19.37
CA GLU A 92 -2.43 21.09 -18.62
C GLU A 92 -3.66 20.37 -19.17
N ILE A 93 -4.64 20.21 -18.30
CA ILE A 93 -5.92 19.61 -18.68
C ILE A 93 -7.06 20.56 -18.33
N ASP A 94 -8.10 20.52 -19.13
CA ASP A 94 -9.35 21.15 -18.75
C ASP A 94 -10.04 20.36 -17.64
N GLY A 95 -10.40 21.05 -16.55
CA GLY A 95 -11.09 20.48 -15.41
C GLY A 95 -10.17 19.78 -14.40
N VAL A 96 -10.67 18.70 -13.79
CA VAL A 96 -10.06 18.04 -12.65
C VAL A 96 -9.35 16.75 -13.06
N LEU A 97 -8.17 16.49 -12.52
CA LEU A 97 -7.57 15.17 -12.47
C LEU A 97 -8.29 14.36 -11.38
N ASP A 98 -9.19 13.51 -11.81
CA ASP A 98 -9.90 12.60 -10.92
C ASP A 98 -8.96 11.46 -10.52
N VAL A 99 -8.65 11.39 -9.24
CA VAL A 99 -7.80 10.33 -8.69
C VAL A 99 -8.63 9.15 -8.13
N GLY A 100 -9.96 9.21 -8.21
CA GLY A 100 -10.84 8.20 -7.61
C GLY A 100 -10.60 8.05 -6.11
N ASN A 101 -10.20 6.86 -5.65
CA ASN A 101 -9.74 6.58 -4.29
C ASN A 101 -8.21 6.44 -4.18
N ALA A 102 -7.47 6.71 -5.26
CA ALA A 102 -6.04 6.41 -5.37
C ALA A 102 -5.17 7.42 -4.60
N GLY A 103 -5.02 7.22 -3.29
CA GLY A 103 -4.19 8.06 -2.43
C GLY A 103 -2.71 8.09 -2.84
N THR A 104 -2.21 7.04 -3.49
CA THR A 104 -0.85 7.00 -4.02
C THR A 104 -0.71 7.95 -5.20
N LEU A 105 -1.63 7.90 -6.17
CA LEU A 105 -1.66 8.83 -7.30
C LEU A 105 -1.72 10.29 -6.83
N MET A 106 -2.66 10.59 -5.92
CA MET A 106 -2.86 11.93 -5.35
C MET A 106 -1.60 12.53 -4.74
N ARG A 107 -0.69 11.68 -4.22
CA ARG A 107 0.52 12.15 -3.54
C ARG A 107 1.79 12.10 -4.39
N LEU A 108 1.92 11.14 -5.31
CA LEU A 108 3.13 10.98 -6.10
C LEU A 108 3.15 11.87 -7.35
N LEU A 109 2.03 11.91 -8.09
CA LEU A 109 1.94 12.68 -9.34
C LEU A 109 2.24 14.18 -9.15
N PRO A 110 1.81 14.85 -8.05
CA PRO A 110 2.19 16.23 -7.78
C PRO A 110 3.69 16.49 -7.74
N GLY A 111 4.52 15.50 -7.31
CA GLY A 111 5.98 15.62 -7.32
C GLY A 111 6.54 15.88 -8.72
N TRP A 112 6.02 15.21 -9.74
CA TRP A 112 6.41 15.46 -11.13
C TRP A 112 5.83 16.75 -11.69
N LEU A 113 4.54 16.98 -11.46
CA LEU A 113 3.83 18.13 -12.02
C LEU A 113 4.28 19.47 -11.40
N ALA A 114 4.77 19.45 -10.16
CA ALA A 114 5.31 20.64 -9.50
C ALA A 114 6.50 21.26 -10.23
N ALA A 115 7.26 20.44 -10.99
CA ALA A 115 8.42 20.89 -11.77
C ALA A 115 8.07 21.43 -13.17
N GLN A 116 6.81 21.84 -13.42
CA GLN A 116 6.34 22.34 -14.73
C GLN A 116 5.99 23.84 -14.65
N PRO A 117 6.93 24.75 -14.83
CA PRO A 117 6.69 26.19 -14.69
C PRO A 117 5.55 26.68 -15.59
N GLY A 118 4.66 27.52 -15.03
CA GLY A 118 3.56 28.16 -15.76
C GLY A 118 2.38 27.25 -16.07
N ARG A 119 2.36 26.01 -15.57
CA ARG A 119 1.25 25.06 -15.73
C ARG A 119 0.55 24.78 -14.41
N ARG A 120 -0.70 24.34 -14.46
CA ARG A 120 -1.51 24.02 -13.28
C ARG A 120 -2.39 22.79 -13.47
N TRP A 121 -2.69 22.11 -12.36
CA TRP A 121 -3.61 20.97 -12.34
C TRP A 121 -4.42 20.99 -11.05
N THR A 122 -5.72 20.73 -11.18
CA THR A 122 -6.61 20.55 -10.03
C THR A 122 -6.85 19.07 -9.82
N PHE A 123 -6.64 18.60 -8.60
CA PHE A 123 -6.84 17.21 -8.18
C PHE A 123 -8.07 17.10 -7.30
N ASP A 124 -8.88 16.07 -7.54
CA ASP A 124 -10.00 15.69 -6.69
C ASP A 124 -10.25 14.18 -6.83
N GLY A 125 -11.15 13.64 -6.01
CA GLY A 125 -11.54 12.24 -6.04
C GLY A 125 -12.83 12.00 -5.27
N ASP A 126 -13.01 10.78 -4.79
CA ASP A 126 -14.21 10.39 -4.06
C ASP A 126 -14.30 10.99 -2.64
N ALA A 127 -15.38 10.67 -1.93
CA ALA A 127 -15.60 11.16 -0.57
C ALA A 127 -14.52 10.69 0.43
N SER A 128 -13.87 9.54 0.20
CA SER A 128 -12.76 9.06 1.02
C SER A 128 -11.50 9.89 0.79
N ILE A 129 -11.15 10.15 -0.46
CA ILE A 129 -10.00 10.99 -0.83
C ILE A 129 -10.14 12.41 -0.25
N ARG A 130 -11.33 13.00 -0.32
CA ARG A 130 -11.58 14.35 0.19
C ARG A 130 -11.38 14.51 1.69
N ARG A 131 -11.28 13.41 2.44
CA ARG A 131 -10.95 13.41 3.87
C ARG A 131 -9.46 13.17 4.16
N ARG A 132 -8.66 12.82 3.13
CA ARG A 132 -7.23 12.52 3.30
C ARG A 132 -6.38 13.77 3.16
N PRO A 133 -5.50 14.06 4.13
CA PRO A 133 -4.71 15.29 4.10
C PRO A 133 -3.68 15.27 2.96
N VAL A 134 -3.53 16.43 2.29
CA VAL A 134 -2.52 16.72 1.26
C VAL A 134 -1.48 17.72 1.73
N ASP A 135 -1.67 18.34 2.89
CA ASP A 135 -0.72 19.27 3.54
C ASP A 135 0.68 18.65 3.68
N ARG A 136 0.78 17.33 3.86
CA ARG A 136 2.03 16.58 3.97
C ARG A 136 2.92 16.66 2.73
N ILE A 137 2.34 16.73 1.53
CA ILE A 137 3.07 16.95 0.28
C ILE A 137 3.11 18.44 -0.08
N ALA A 138 2.08 19.21 0.29
CA ALA A 138 2.03 20.64 0.00
C ALA A 138 3.17 21.40 0.72
N GLY A 139 3.47 21.04 1.97
CA GLY A 139 4.56 21.64 2.74
C GLY A 139 5.91 21.62 2.01
N PRO A 140 6.48 20.45 1.73
CA PRO A 140 7.76 20.35 1.03
C PRO A 140 7.72 20.91 -0.40
N LEU A 141 6.64 20.70 -1.16
CA LEU A 141 6.56 21.27 -2.53
C LEU A 141 6.52 22.80 -2.51
N ARG A 142 5.86 23.44 -1.54
CA ARG A 142 5.90 24.89 -1.32
C ARG A 142 7.33 25.35 -0.96
N GLN A 143 8.04 24.60 -0.12
CA GLN A 143 9.45 24.88 0.17
C GLN A 143 10.33 24.78 -1.08
N MET A 144 10.01 23.88 -2.01
CA MET A 144 10.70 23.77 -3.30
C MET A 144 10.33 24.89 -4.28
N GLY A 145 9.24 25.63 -4.07
CA GLY A 145 8.83 26.78 -4.88
C GLY A 145 7.51 26.63 -5.61
N ALA A 146 6.85 25.47 -5.57
CA ALA A 146 5.52 25.29 -6.12
C ALA A 146 4.44 25.99 -5.28
N THR A 147 3.28 26.30 -5.89
CA THR A 147 2.12 26.82 -5.16
C THR A 147 1.03 25.76 -5.13
N ILE A 148 0.45 25.55 -3.96
CA ILE A 148 -0.64 24.59 -3.77
C ILE A 148 -1.76 25.29 -3.01
N GLU A 149 -2.95 25.30 -3.60
CA GLU A 149 -4.19 25.83 -3.04
C GLU A 149 -5.10 24.62 -2.76
N ALA A 150 -5.44 24.39 -1.50
CA ALA A 150 -6.22 23.22 -1.06
C ALA A 150 -7.42 23.67 -0.25
N SER A 151 -8.48 22.85 -0.22
CA SER A 151 -9.63 23.07 0.64
C SER A 151 -9.19 23.03 2.10
N ASP A 152 -9.57 24.05 2.87
CA ASP A 152 -9.14 24.25 4.27
C ASP A 152 -7.60 24.15 4.43
N GLU A 153 -6.84 24.56 3.40
CA GLU A 153 -5.38 24.44 3.29
C GLU A 153 -4.82 23.02 3.42
N ARG A 154 -5.68 22.02 3.49
CA ARG A 154 -5.30 20.67 3.91
C ARG A 154 -5.86 19.54 3.06
N PHE A 155 -7.03 19.71 2.44
CA PHE A 155 -7.78 18.62 1.82
C PHE A 155 -8.03 18.84 0.33
N PRO A 156 -8.31 17.77 -0.45
CA PRO A 156 -8.87 17.90 -1.79
C PRO A 156 -10.28 18.56 -1.79
N PRO A 157 -10.69 19.21 -2.87
CA PRO A 157 -9.89 19.45 -4.06
C PRO A 157 -8.72 20.41 -3.80
N PHE A 158 -7.63 20.20 -4.51
CA PHE A 158 -6.50 21.12 -4.45
C PHE A 158 -5.96 21.42 -5.86
N THR A 159 -5.43 22.64 -6.04
CA THR A 159 -4.77 23.07 -7.28
C THR A 159 -3.28 23.23 -7.04
N LEU A 160 -2.48 22.57 -7.88
CA LEU A 160 -1.03 22.66 -7.93
C LEU A 160 -0.64 23.59 -9.10
N HIS A 161 0.16 24.61 -8.81
CA HIS A 161 0.84 25.45 -9.79
C HIS A 161 2.31 25.06 -9.83
N GLY A 162 2.76 24.60 -10.99
CA GLY A 162 4.15 24.23 -11.21
C GLY A 162 5.09 25.43 -11.28
N ALA A 163 6.35 25.20 -10.87
CA ALA A 163 7.37 26.22 -10.79
C ALA A 163 8.75 25.68 -11.20
N GLU A 164 9.71 26.56 -11.35
CA GLU A 164 11.11 26.18 -11.34
C GLU A 164 11.49 25.84 -9.91
N LEU A 165 11.72 24.54 -9.65
CA LEU A 165 11.93 24.04 -8.30
C LEU A 165 13.39 24.25 -7.85
N ARG A 166 13.55 24.55 -6.54
CA ARG A 166 14.82 24.56 -5.83
C ARG A 166 15.00 23.30 -4.99
N ALA A 167 16.24 22.84 -4.90
CA ALA A 167 16.59 21.73 -4.02
C ALA A 167 16.37 22.10 -2.55
N ILE A 168 15.96 21.10 -1.77
CA ILE A 168 15.78 21.22 -0.31
C ILE A 168 16.40 20.04 0.42
N GLU A 169 16.69 20.22 1.68
CA GLU A 169 16.82 19.16 2.66
C GLU A 169 15.57 19.16 3.52
N TYR A 170 14.81 18.06 3.46
CA TYR A 170 13.50 17.97 4.10
C TYR A 170 13.49 16.90 5.19
N ALA A 171 13.44 17.31 6.45
CA ALA A 171 13.21 16.40 7.56
C ALA A 171 11.71 16.14 7.70
N MET A 172 11.29 14.90 7.46
CA MET A 172 9.89 14.51 7.56
C MET A 172 9.44 14.40 9.02
N PRO A 173 8.28 14.96 9.39
CA PRO A 173 7.75 14.86 10.76
C PRO A 173 7.27 13.44 11.11
N VAL A 174 6.88 12.65 10.11
CA VAL A 174 6.43 11.26 10.24
C VAL A 174 6.96 10.41 9.10
N ALA A 175 7.21 9.13 9.33
CA ALA A 175 7.63 8.20 8.30
C ALA A 175 6.51 8.00 7.27
N SER A 176 6.72 8.46 6.04
CA SER A 176 5.75 8.37 4.95
C SER A 176 6.43 8.16 3.60
N ALA A 177 6.38 6.94 3.11
CA ALA A 177 6.92 6.60 1.78
C ALA A 177 6.33 7.46 0.65
N GLN A 178 5.06 7.88 0.76
CA GLN A 178 4.41 8.69 -0.27
C GLN A 178 4.93 10.13 -0.27
N VAL A 179 5.15 10.74 0.90
CA VAL A 179 5.75 12.07 1.01
C VAL A 179 7.19 12.05 0.54
N LYS A 180 7.98 11.06 1.00
CA LYS A 180 9.34 10.83 0.51
C LYS A 180 9.38 10.73 -1.02
N SER A 181 8.54 9.85 -1.60
CA SER A 181 8.45 9.67 -3.05
C SER A 181 8.14 10.98 -3.78
N CYS A 182 7.16 11.76 -3.28
CA CYS A 182 6.79 13.05 -3.87
C CYS A 182 7.98 14.00 -3.95
N VAL A 183 8.73 14.13 -2.85
CA VAL A 183 9.90 15.04 -2.76
C VAL A 183 11.05 14.55 -3.64
N LEU A 184 11.32 13.25 -3.67
CA LEU A 184 12.37 12.66 -4.52
C LEU A 184 12.03 12.85 -6.02
N ILE A 185 10.78 12.60 -6.42
CA ILE A 185 10.33 12.81 -7.79
C ILE A 185 10.49 14.28 -8.20
N ALA A 186 10.09 15.22 -7.34
CA ALA A 186 10.29 16.65 -7.58
C ALA A 186 11.78 17.02 -7.63
N GLY A 187 12.59 16.41 -6.78
CA GLY A 187 14.04 16.62 -6.66
C GLY A 187 14.83 16.27 -7.92
N MET A 188 14.36 15.31 -8.73
CA MET A 188 15.01 14.98 -10.01
C MET A 188 15.07 16.16 -10.98
N SER A 189 14.24 17.18 -10.79
CA SER A 189 14.18 18.37 -11.65
C SER A 189 14.91 19.58 -11.09
N THR A 190 15.51 19.48 -9.90
CA THR A 190 16.20 20.60 -9.25
C THR A 190 17.66 20.72 -9.70
N ALA A 191 18.23 21.93 -9.64
CA ALA A 191 19.60 22.19 -10.10
C ALA A 191 20.68 21.56 -9.19
N ALA A 192 20.35 21.33 -7.92
CA ALA A 192 21.22 20.67 -6.93
C ALA A 192 20.52 19.43 -6.35
N PRO A 193 21.22 18.49 -5.71
CA PRO A 193 20.60 17.34 -5.07
C PRO A 193 19.57 17.72 -4.00
N THR A 194 18.48 16.98 -3.95
CA THR A 194 17.43 17.10 -2.95
C THR A 194 17.50 15.92 -1.99
N THR A 195 17.46 16.21 -0.69
CA THR A 195 17.57 15.21 0.37
C THR A 195 16.30 15.13 1.21
N VAL A 196 15.86 13.91 1.51
CA VAL A 196 14.80 13.62 2.48
C VAL A 196 15.41 12.89 3.67
N ILE A 197 15.01 13.29 4.88
CA ILE A 197 15.40 12.64 6.14
C ILE A 197 14.15 12.08 6.77
N GLU A 198 14.10 10.75 6.92
CA GLU A 198 12.97 10.06 7.57
C GLU A 198 13.19 9.92 9.07
N PRO A 199 12.15 9.99 9.91
CA PRO A 199 12.28 9.70 11.35
C PRO A 199 12.48 8.20 11.62
N ALA A 200 12.02 7.33 10.72
CA ALA A 200 12.23 5.89 10.70
C ALA A 200 12.14 5.41 9.24
N PRO A 201 12.78 4.28 8.88
CA PRO A 201 12.69 3.74 7.52
C PRO A 201 11.25 3.49 7.07
N SER A 202 10.93 3.85 5.85
CA SER A 202 9.66 3.55 5.19
C SER A 202 9.90 2.87 3.85
N ARG A 203 8.82 2.38 3.19
CA ARG A 203 8.90 1.71 1.88
C ARG A 203 9.75 2.49 0.89
N ASP A 204 10.66 1.80 0.20
CA ASP A 204 11.68 2.39 -0.65
C ASP A 204 11.54 2.05 -2.16
N HIS A 205 10.32 1.69 -2.58
CA HIS A 205 10.03 1.36 -3.98
C HIS A 205 10.46 2.46 -4.96
N THR A 206 10.25 3.74 -4.62
CA THR A 206 10.65 4.87 -5.47
C THR A 206 12.16 4.90 -5.67
N GLU A 207 12.91 4.78 -4.60
CA GLU A 207 14.37 4.79 -4.63
C GLU A 207 14.91 3.63 -5.47
N ARG A 208 14.38 2.42 -5.26
CA ARG A 208 14.80 1.22 -6.01
C ARG A 208 14.48 1.33 -7.49
N MET A 209 13.27 1.75 -7.84
CA MET A 209 12.86 1.90 -9.24
C MET A 209 13.65 3.02 -9.93
N LEU A 210 13.90 4.15 -9.27
CA LEU A 210 14.71 5.23 -9.81
C LEU A 210 16.17 4.83 -9.94
N ALA A 211 16.74 4.12 -8.96
CA ALA A 211 18.10 3.60 -9.06
C ALA A 211 18.25 2.57 -10.19
N ALA A 212 17.25 1.70 -10.40
CA ALA A 212 17.22 0.77 -11.53
C ALA A 212 17.14 1.49 -12.89
N ALA A 213 16.56 2.69 -12.93
CA ALA A 213 16.52 3.58 -14.09
C ALA A 213 17.80 4.45 -14.24
N GLY A 214 18.82 4.23 -13.42
CA GLY A 214 20.08 4.98 -13.49
C GLY A 214 20.03 6.38 -12.88
N VAL A 215 18.96 6.73 -12.16
CA VAL A 215 18.88 7.99 -11.42
C VAL A 215 19.86 7.96 -10.26
N PRO A 216 20.67 9.02 -10.04
CA PRO A 216 21.57 9.10 -8.89
C PRO A 216 20.75 9.10 -7.57
N ILE A 217 20.78 7.99 -6.86
CA ILE A 217 20.18 7.83 -5.52
C ILE A 217 21.28 7.46 -4.54
N GLU A 218 21.42 8.26 -3.49
CA GLU A 218 22.35 8.00 -2.39
C GLU A 218 21.54 7.76 -1.11
N ARG A 219 21.91 6.74 -0.35
CA ARG A 219 21.30 6.41 0.94
C ARG A 219 22.37 6.36 2.03
N ASP A 220 22.08 7.04 3.12
CA ASP A 220 22.87 6.99 4.36
C ASP A 220 21.91 6.89 5.54
N GLY A 221 21.66 5.66 5.99
CA GLY A 221 20.67 5.35 7.01
C GLY A 221 19.25 5.81 6.60
N VAL A 222 18.74 6.83 7.30
CA VAL A 222 17.43 7.43 7.05
C VAL A 222 17.47 8.64 6.09
N ARG A 223 18.65 8.99 5.59
CA ARG A 223 18.81 10.04 4.57
C ARG A 223 18.77 9.43 3.19
N VAL A 224 17.96 10.02 2.33
CA VAL A 224 17.86 9.66 0.92
C VAL A 224 18.04 10.91 0.08
N THR A 225 19.04 10.89 -0.80
CA THR A 225 19.34 12.01 -1.69
C THR A 225 19.14 11.59 -3.14
N VAL A 226 18.45 12.43 -3.90
CA VAL A 226 18.25 12.24 -5.33
C VAL A 226 19.00 13.33 -6.10
N GLY A 227 19.73 12.91 -7.14
CA GLY A 227 20.37 13.80 -8.10
C GLY A 227 19.45 14.20 -9.24
N ARG A 228 19.85 15.29 -9.93
CA ARG A 228 19.18 15.77 -11.14
C ARG A 228 19.35 14.79 -12.28
N ILE A 229 18.30 14.66 -13.09
CA ILE A 229 18.34 14.02 -14.41
C ILE A 229 17.67 14.92 -15.45
N ASP A 230 18.05 14.76 -16.71
CA ASP A 230 17.43 15.45 -17.83
C ASP A 230 16.39 14.58 -18.52
N GLU A 231 16.53 13.25 -18.47
CA GLU A 231 15.62 12.26 -19.01
C GLU A 231 15.55 11.04 -18.09
N LEU A 232 14.38 10.44 -17.96
CA LEU A 232 14.19 9.15 -17.26
C LEU A 232 14.15 8.04 -18.31
N GLU A 233 15.13 7.16 -18.28
CA GLU A 233 15.23 6.04 -19.21
C GLU A 233 14.82 4.74 -18.54
N LEU A 234 13.76 4.14 -19.05
CA LEU A 234 13.24 2.83 -18.64
C LEU A 234 12.93 2.01 -19.89
N GLU A 235 13.24 0.72 -19.87
CA GLU A 235 12.90 -0.20 -20.96
C GLU A 235 11.72 -1.11 -20.58
N ALA A 236 11.75 -1.65 -19.39
CA ALA A 236 10.71 -2.52 -18.87
C ALA A 236 10.62 -2.44 -17.35
N ILE A 237 9.44 -2.75 -16.83
CA ILE A 237 9.18 -2.88 -15.39
C ILE A 237 8.39 -4.16 -15.18
N ASP A 238 8.91 -5.05 -14.35
CA ASP A 238 8.21 -6.24 -13.89
C ASP A 238 7.67 -5.95 -12.48
N VAL A 239 6.34 -6.04 -12.31
CA VAL A 239 5.69 -5.78 -11.03
C VAL A 239 5.61 -7.08 -10.25
N PRO A 240 6.25 -7.19 -9.07
CA PRO A 240 6.18 -8.39 -8.24
C PRO A 240 4.81 -8.55 -7.57
N GLY A 241 4.57 -9.70 -6.97
CA GLY A 241 3.41 -9.95 -6.12
C GLY A 241 3.41 -9.05 -4.88
N ASP A 242 2.24 -8.54 -4.51
CA ASP A 242 2.06 -7.60 -3.40
C ASP A 242 2.24 -8.29 -2.05
N ALA A 243 3.25 -7.86 -1.27
CA ALA A 243 3.49 -8.35 0.08
C ALA A 243 2.28 -8.13 1.02
N SER A 244 1.52 -7.04 0.85
CA SER A 244 0.31 -6.79 1.63
C SER A 244 -0.83 -7.75 1.28
N SER A 245 -0.96 -8.13 0.00
CA SER A 245 -1.92 -9.15 -0.43
C SER A 245 -1.50 -10.53 0.04
N ALA A 246 -0.20 -10.83 0.01
CA ALA A 246 0.36 -12.06 0.56
C ALA A 246 0.10 -12.22 2.06
N ALA A 247 0.13 -11.12 2.82
CA ALA A 247 -0.07 -11.13 4.27
C ALA A 247 -1.41 -11.75 4.70
N PHE A 248 -2.48 -11.62 3.90
CA PHE A 248 -3.77 -12.27 4.19
C PHE A 248 -3.66 -13.79 4.14
N TRP A 249 -2.94 -14.32 3.17
CA TRP A 249 -2.73 -15.76 3.03
C TRP A 249 -1.75 -16.31 4.06
N VAL A 250 -0.75 -15.50 4.43
CA VAL A 250 0.13 -15.82 5.58
C VAL A 250 -0.71 -15.94 6.84
N ALA A 251 -1.57 -14.96 7.15
CA ALA A 251 -2.45 -15.01 8.31
C ALA A 251 -3.41 -16.22 8.23
N ALA A 252 -4.04 -16.48 7.08
CA ALA A 252 -4.93 -17.61 6.89
C ALA A 252 -4.24 -18.94 7.14
N ALA A 253 -3.05 -19.16 6.54
CA ALA A 253 -2.33 -20.42 6.67
C ALA A 253 -1.80 -20.66 8.08
N VAL A 254 -1.36 -19.60 8.76
CA VAL A 254 -0.91 -19.71 10.17
C VAL A 254 -2.08 -20.02 11.10
N LEU A 255 -3.27 -19.44 10.86
CA LEU A 255 -4.44 -19.61 11.73
C LEU A 255 -5.21 -20.89 11.50
N VAL A 256 -5.38 -21.34 10.25
CA VAL A 256 -6.20 -22.51 9.92
C VAL A 256 -5.42 -23.81 10.13
N PRO A 257 -5.84 -24.70 11.05
CA PRO A 257 -5.11 -25.91 11.39
C PRO A 257 -4.84 -26.83 10.18
N GLY A 258 -3.62 -27.35 10.09
CA GLY A 258 -3.19 -28.24 9.02
C GLY A 258 -2.88 -27.56 7.69
N SER A 259 -2.89 -26.24 7.62
CA SER A 259 -2.53 -25.51 6.41
C SER A 259 -1.05 -25.63 6.06
N ARG A 260 -0.78 -25.68 4.76
CA ARG A 260 0.54 -25.53 4.15
C ARG A 260 0.38 -25.05 2.72
N ILE A 261 0.78 -23.80 2.44
CA ILE A 261 0.65 -23.17 1.15
C ILE A 261 1.98 -22.58 0.67
N VAL A 262 2.12 -22.39 -0.62
CA VAL A 262 3.25 -21.68 -1.23
C VAL A 262 2.72 -20.42 -1.92
N LEU A 263 3.32 -19.28 -1.61
CA LEU A 263 3.06 -18.02 -2.30
C LEU A 263 4.26 -17.73 -3.22
N GLU A 264 4.00 -17.65 -4.54
CA GLU A 264 5.04 -17.39 -5.53
C GLU A 264 5.17 -15.90 -5.86
N ASP A 265 6.38 -15.52 -6.27
CA ASP A 265 6.72 -14.18 -6.78
C ASP A 265 6.38 -13.02 -5.81
N VAL A 266 6.45 -13.26 -4.50
CA VAL A 266 6.15 -12.26 -3.48
C VAL A 266 7.30 -11.27 -3.38
N ASN A 267 6.99 -9.98 -3.32
CA ASN A 267 7.95 -8.94 -2.97
C ASN A 267 8.44 -9.14 -1.53
N VAL A 268 9.74 -9.39 -1.38
CA VAL A 268 10.38 -9.63 -0.08
C VAL A 268 11.33 -8.51 0.33
N ASN A 269 11.15 -7.32 -0.22
CA ASN A 269 11.83 -6.11 0.20
C ASN A 269 11.68 -5.93 1.72
N TRP A 270 12.80 -5.74 2.42
CA TRP A 270 12.82 -5.64 3.89
C TRP A 270 11.89 -4.56 4.45
N THR A 271 11.63 -3.48 3.67
CA THR A 271 10.67 -2.45 4.05
C THR A 271 9.21 -2.88 3.92
N ARG A 272 8.96 -4.09 3.41
CA ARG A 272 7.63 -4.72 3.23
C ARG A 272 7.44 -5.98 4.07
N THR A 273 8.51 -6.57 4.59
CA THR A 273 8.46 -7.85 5.31
C THR A 273 8.30 -7.70 6.82
N GLY A 274 8.05 -6.50 7.32
CA GLY A 274 7.83 -6.27 8.76
C GLY A 274 6.73 -7.17 9.35
N PHE A 275 5.64 -7.39 8.62
CA PHE A 275 4.58 -8.31 9.05
C PHE A 275 5.08 -9.77 9.15
N LEU A 276 5.85 -10.24 8.20
CA LEU A 276 6.40 -11.61 8.22
C LEU A 276 7.28 -11.85 9.46
N ARG A 277 8.12 -10.86 9.80
CA ARG A 277 8.96 -10.90 11.01
C ARG A 277 8.15 -10.89 12.31
N ILE A 278 7.03 -10.15 12.32
CA ILE A 278 6.09 -10.18 13.44
C ILE A 278 5.47 -11.58 13.54
N VAL A 279 5.04 -12.17 12.43
CA VAL A 279 4.47 -13.54 12.39
C VAL A 279 5.48 -14.58 12.90
N GLU A 280 6.73 -14.53 12.43
CA GLU A 280 7.80 -15.42 12.91
C GLU A 280 8.05 -15.26 14.42
N ARG A 281 8.09 -14.02 14.92
CA ARG A 281 8.24 -13.71 16.34
C ARG A 281 7.04 -14.21 17.18
N MET A 282 5.85 -14.25 16.60
CA MET A 282 4.67 -14.86 17.19
C MET A 282 4.70 -16.39 17.15
N GLY A 283 5.66 -17.02 16.46
CA GLY A 283 5.77 -18.46 16.30
C GLY A 283 5.13 -19.02 15.04
N GLY A 284 4.66 -18.16 14.13
CA GLY A 284 4.17 -18.59 12.81
C GLY A 284 5.31 -19.14 11.95
N ILE A 285 4.99 -20.13 11.12
CA ILE A 285 5.98 -20.80 10.26
C ILE A 285 5.91 -20.15 8.88
N VAL A 286 6.97 -19.39 8.56
CA VAL A 286 7.19 -18.76 7.25
C VAL A 286 8.59 -19.15 6.79
N ASP A 287 8.72 -19.87 5.69
CA ASP A 287 10.00 -20.28 5.10
C ASP A 287 10.18 -19.63 3.72
N GLY A 288 11.33 -19.02 3.49
CA GLY A 288 11.69 -18.34 2.24
C GLY A 288 12.80 -17.31 2.46
N GLU A 289 13.44 -16.92 1.39
CA GLU A 289 14.49 -15.90 1.45
C GLU A 289 13.87 -14.51 1.58
N LEU A 290 14.09 -13.84 2.70
CA LEU A 290 13.73 -12.43 2.91
C LEU A 290 14.98 -11.56 2.72
N GLU A 291 14.77 -10.36 2.18
CA GLU A 291 15.86 -9.39 2.10
C GLU A 291 16.32 -8.97 3.50
N ALA A 292 17.64 -8.87 3.69
CA ALA A 292 18.21 -8.45 4.96
C ALA A 292 17.87 -6.98 5.28
N ASP A 293 17.73 -6.67 6.57
CA ASP A 293 17.45 -5.30 7.04
C ASP A 293 18.50 -4.31 6.57
N GLY A 294 18.04 -3.18 6.03
CA GLY A 294 18.90 -2.12 5.53
C GLY A 294 19.50 -2.40 4.16
N ALA A 295 19.30 -3.57 3.57
CA ALA A 295 19.78 -3.85 2.21
C ALA A 295 19.14 -2.93 1.18
N PHE A 296 19.91 -2.58 0.17
CA PHE A 296 19.43 -1.78 -0.95
C PHE A 296 20.08 -2.23 -2.24
N THR A 297 19.28 -2.73 -3.15
CA THR A 297 19.68 -3.04 -4.52
C THR A 297 18.70 -2.38 -5.48
N PRO A 298 19.13 -1.95 -6.68
CA PRO A 298 18.20 -1.51 -7.72
C PRO A 298 17.20 -2.64 -8.05
N GLY A 299 15.92 -2.27 -8.17
CA GLY A 299 14.83 -3.23 -8.38
C GLY A 299 14.30 -3.85 -7.08
N GLU A 300 13.25 -4.65 -7.22
CA GLU A 300 12.56 -5.27 -6.09
C GLU A 300 12.98 -6.73 -5.92
N PRO A 301 13.36 -7.15 -4.70
CA PRO A 301 13.66 -8.56 -4.44
C PRO A 301 12.36 -9.38 -4.40
N VAL A 302 12.42 -10.58 -4.94
CA VAL A 302 11.27 -11.50 -5.08
C VAL A 302 11.65 -12.87 -4.57
N SER A 303 10.73 -13.52 -3.85
CA SER A 303 10.91 -14.90 -3.36
C SER A 303 9.61 -15.69 -3.39
N ALA A 304 9.72 -17.01 -3.32
CA ALA A 304 8.62 -17.87 -2.94
C ALA A 304 8.61 -18.05 -1.42
N LEU A 305 7.42 -17.99 -0.82
CA LEU A 305 7.23 -18.16 0.61
C LEU A 305 6.40 -19.42 0.86
N GLU A 306 6.89 -20.33 1.70
CA GLU A 306 6.11 -21.46 2.21
C GLU A 306 5.60 -21.14 3.60
N ILE A 307 4.29 -21.24 3.81
CA ILE A 307 3.64 -20.92 5.08
C ILE A 307 2.91 -22.14 5.61
N ALA A 308 3.05 -22.41 6.91
CA ALA A 308 2.36 -23.48 7.58
C ALA A 308 1.70 -23.03 8.89
N HIS A 309 0.66 -23.77 9.29
CA HIS A 309 0.03 -23.61 10.58
C HIS A 309 1.01 -23.88 11.73
N GLY A 310 0.95 -23.03 12.75
CA GLY A 310 1.74 -23.17 13.98
C GLY A 310 1.08 -22.48 15.18
N PRO A 311 1.46 -22.87 16.40
CA PRO A 311 0.96 -22.22 17.61
C PRO A 311 1.49 -20.79 17.67
N LEU A 312 0.62 -19.85 18.06
CA LEU A 312 0.98 -18.44 18.20
C LEU A 312 1.11 -18.03 19.66
N VAL A 313 2.07 -17.15 19.91
CA VAL A 313 2.25 -16.44 21.19
C VAL A 313 2.11 -14.94 20.97
N GLY A 314 1.64 -14.23 22.00
CA GLY A 314 1.50 -12.79 21.97
C GLY A 314 2.84 -12.08 21.79
N THR A 315 2.80 -10.86 21.25
CA THR A 315 4.00 -10.05 21.01
C THR A 315 3.71 -8.56 21.15
N THR A 316 4.76 -7.75 21.28
CA THR A 316 4.65 -6.30 21.19
C THR A 316 5.24 -5.81 19.87
N VAL A 317 4.48 -4.98 19.16
CA VAL A 317 4.95 -4.22 18.00
C VAL A 317 5.22 -2.79 18.46
N GLU A 318 6.48 -2.41 18.40
CA GLU A 318 6.94 -1.09 18.84
C GLU A 318 6.82 -0.05 17.70
N ALA A 319 6.78 1.23 18.07
CA ALA A 319 6.59 2.34 17.13
C ALA A 319 7.58 2.33 15.95
N GLY A 320 8.84 1.87 16.16
CA GLY A 320 9.85 1.77 15.10
C GLY A 320 9.56 0.70 14.04
N GLU A 321 8.76 -0.32 14.37
CA GLU A 321 8.38 -1.41 13.46
C GLU A 321 7.13 -1.04 12.62
N VAL A 322 6.30 -0.12 13.13
CA VAL A 322 5.02 0.25 12.53
C VAL A 322 5.13 0.67 11.05
N PRO A 323 6.09 1.50 10.62
CA PRO A 323 6.19 1.89 9.21
C PRO A 323 6.41 0.72 8.24
N LEU A 324 7.03 -0.36 8.71
CA LEU A 324 7.35 -1.55 7.90
C LEU A 324 6.20 -2.56 7.81
N ALA A 325 5.15 -2.41 8.65
CA ALA A 325 4.00 -3.31 8.73
C ALA A 325 2.65 -2.58 8.86
N ILE A 326 2.62 -1.26 8.66
CA ILE A 326 1.46 -0.42 9.02
C ILE A 326 0.15 -0.90 8.39
N ASP A 327 0.21 -1.37 7.16
CA ASP A 327 -0.99 -1.82 6.44
C ASP A 327 -1.42 -3.24 6.84
N GLU A 328 -0.56 -4.00 7.50
CA GLU A 328 -0.77 -5.37 7.97
C GLU A 328 -1.07 -5.46 9.48
N LEU A 329 -0.98 -4.35 10.23
CA LEU A 329 -1.30 -4.33 11.67
C LEU A 329 -2.72 -4.80 12.00
N PRO A 330 -3.76 -4.60 11.17
CA PRO A 330 -5.05 -5.25 11.35
C PRO A 330 -4.97 -6.78 11.42
N LEU A 331 -4.09 -7.40 10.62
CA LEU A 331 -3.87 -8.84 10.66
C LEU A 331 -3.10 -9.26 11.93
N VAL A 332 -2.20 -8.41 12.44
CA VAL A 332 -1.56 -8.66 13.75
C VAL A 332 -2.60 -8.70 14.87
N ALA A 333 -3.62 -7.82 14.84
CA ALA A 333 -4.74 -7.88 15.77
C ALA A 333 -5.51 -9.21 15.65
N LEU A 334 -5.79 -9.65 14.43
CA LEU A 334 -6.46 -10.93 14.17
C LEU A 334 -5.64 -12.11 14.70
N LEU A 335 -4.32 -12.16 14.41
CA LEU A 335 -3.42 -13.20 14.93
C LEU A 335 -3.39 -13.20 16.46
N GLY A 336 -3.38 -12.02 17.07
CA GLY A 336 -3.42 -11.86 18.53
C GLY A 336 -4.64 -12.51 19.20
N CYS A 337 -5.80 -12.55 18.51
CA CYS A 337 -7.01 -13.23 19.03
C CYS A 337 -6.82 -14.75 19.22
N PHE A 338 -5.88 -15.35 18.48
CA PHE A 338 -5.57 -16.79 18.52
C PHE A 338 -4.28 -17.11 19.27
N ALA A 339 -3.47 -16.10 19.57
CA ALA A 339 -2.20 -16.27 20.26
C ALA A 339 -2.38 -16.54 21.75
N GLU A 340 -1.41 -17.23 22.36
CA GLU A 340 -1.33 -17.34 23.81
C GLU A 340 -0.70 -16.06 24.38
N GLY A 341 -1.38 -15.42 25.34
CA GLY A 341 -0.92 -14.19 25.99
C GLY A 341 -1.45 -12.92 25.31
N GLU A 342 -0.72 -11.82 25.47
CA GLU A 342 -1.12 -10.50 25.05
C GLU A 342 -0.33 -10.03 23.82
N THR A 343 -1.04 -9.46 22.85
CA THR A 343 -0.45 -8.80 21.67
C THR A 343 -0.73 -7.29 21.76
N VAL A 344 0.33 -6.48 21.71
CA VAL A 344 0.27 -5.03 21.86
C VAL A 344 0.82 -4.34 20.62
N VAL A 345 0.12 -3.36 20.09
CA VAL A 345 0.62 -2.48 19.04
C VAL A 345 0.63 -1.06 19.55
N ARG A 346 1.78 -0.37 19.40
CA ARG A 346 2.00 1.02 19.84
C ARG A 346 2.54 1.87 18.68
N GLY A 347 2.33 3.20 18.77
CA GLY A 347 2.87 4.14 17.78
C GLY A 347 2.19 4.07 16.41
N ALA A 348 1.00 3.49 16.30
CA ALA A 348 0.29 3.25 15.04
C ALA A 348 -0.83 4.28 14.76
N GLN A 349 -0.73 5.51 15.31
CA GLN A 349 -1.75 6.55 15.15
C GLN A 349 -2.04 6.90 13.68
N GLU A 350 -1.10 6.63 12.76
CA GLU A 350 -1.31 6.80 11.31
C GLU A 350 -2.43 5.90 10.74
N LEU A 351 -2.81 4.83 11.44
CA LEU A 351 -3.94 4.00 11.08
C LEU A 351 -5.28 4.74 11.13
N LYS A 352 -5.39 5.79 11.95
CA LYS A 352 -6.62 6.60 12.10
C LYS A 352 -6.96 7.44 10.86
N VAL A 353 -5.97 7.71 10.00
CA VAL A 353 -6.11 8.57 8.82
C VAL A 353 -5.94 7.81 7.50
N LYS A 354 -6.17 6.51 7.52
CA LYS A 354 -6.21 5.64 6.33
C LYS A 354 -7.58 5.69 5.63
N GLU A 355 -7.96 4.66 4.91
CA GLU A 355 -9.26 4.50 4.24
C GLU A 355 -10.43 4.59 5.22
N SER A 356 -10.22 4.04 6.40
CA SER A 356 -11.07 4.13 7.60
C SER A 356 -10.19 4.49 8.81
N ASP A 357 -10.78 4.81 9.97
CA ASP A 357 -10.05 4.74 11.24
C ASP A 357 -9.84 3.25 11.57
N ARG A 358 -8.70 2.69 11.10
CA ARG A 358 -8.40 1.27 11.23
C ARG A 358 -8.19 0.83 12.67
N ILE A 359 -7.89 1.73 13.61
CA ILE A 359 -7.83 1.37 15.03
C ILE A 359 -9.25 1.09 15.53
N ALA A 360 -10.15 2.03 15.36
CA ALA A 360 -11.53 1.88 15.81
C ALA A 360 -12.26 0.74 15.11
N THR A 361 -12.20 0.68 13.78
CA THR A 361 -12.94 -0.31 12.98
C THR A 361 -12.43 -1.75 13.18
N VAL A 362 -11.12 -1.96 13.37
CA VAL A 362 -10.55 -3.29 13.68
C VAL A 362 -10.96 -3.73 15.08
N VAL A 363 -10.84 -2.84 16.07
CA VAL A 363 -11.23 -3.16 17.45
C VAL A 363 -12.69 -3.48 17.56
N ASP A 364 -13.58 -2.66 16.98
CA ASP A 364 -15.02 -2.89 17.02
C ASP A 364 -15.43 -4.15 16.24
N GLY A 365 -14.84 -4.36 15.06
CA GLY A 365 -15.10 -5.53 14.24
C GLY A 365 -14.68 -6.83 14.94
N LEU A 366 -13.47 -6.94 15.43
CA LEU A 366 -12.98 -8.15 16.11
C LEU A 366 -13.68 -8.39 17.45
N ARG A 367 -14.01 -7.32 18.20
CA ARG A 367 -14.83 -7.43 19.42
C ARG A 367 -16.21 -8.00 19.11
N GLY A 368 -16.84 -7.57 18.02
CA GLY A 368 -18.11 -8.13 17.53
C GLY A 368 -18.04 -9.62 17.22
N LEU A 369 -16.86 -10.12 16.82
CA LEU A 369 -16.61 -11.53 16.58
C LEU A 369 -16.21 -12.32 17.84
N GLY A 370 -16.13 -11.66 19.00
CA GLY A 370 -15.84 -12.27 20.30
C GLY A 370 -14.41 -12.15 20.79
N ALA A 371 -13.62 -11.26 20.22
CA ALA A 371 -12.26 -10.97 20.70
C ALA A 371 -12.24 -10.14 22.00
N ASP A 372 -11.26 -10.40 22.85
CA ASP A 372 -10.87 -9.50 23.93
C ASP A 372 -9.80 -8.52 23.39
N ILE A 373 -10.26 -7.37 22.94
CA ILE A 373 -9.43 -6.35 22.29
C ILE A 373 -9.85 -4.95 22.74
N GLU A 374 -8.87 -4.09 23.00
CA GLU A 374 -9.05 -2.70 23.42
C GLU A 374 -8.25 -1.75 22.52
N ALA A 375 -8.87 -0.62 22.13
CA ALA A 375 -8.14 0.47 21.47
C ALA A 375 -7.33 1.25 22.50
N THR A 376 -6.13 1.69 22.08
CA THR A 376 -5.34 2.70 22.78
C THR A 376 -5.29 3.99 21.95
N ASP A 377 -4.67 5.04 22.47
CA ASP A 377 -4.55 6.31 21.74
C ASP A 377 -3.76 6.17 20.42
N ASP A 378 -2.85 5.19 20.36
CA ASP A 378 -1.89 5.00 19.27
C ASP A 378 -1.82 3.56 18.74
N GLY A 379 -2.80 2.72 19.08
CA GLY A 379 -2.80 1.31 18.67
C GLY A 379 -3.89 0.49 19.32
N PHE A 380 -3.57 -0.72 19.76
CA PHE A 380 -4.52 -1.64 20.42
C PHE A 380 -3.79 -2.71 21.23
N VAL A 381 -4.55 -3.31 22.15
CA VAL A 381 -4.13 -4.46 22.96
C VAL A 381 -5.13 -5.59 22.73
N VAL A 382 -4.62 -6.78 22.40
CA VAL A 382 -5.42 -8.00 22.20
C VAL A 382 -5.00 -9.02 23.24
N ARG A 383 -5.95 -9.57 24.00
CA ARG A 383 -5.72 -10.71 24.89
C ARG A 383 -6.24 -11.97 24.22
N GLY A 384 -5.34 -12.88 23.93
CA GLY A 384 -5.70 -14.10 23.22
C GLY A 384 -6.69 -14.95 23.99
N SER A 385 -7.81 -15.26 23.33
CA SER A 385 -8.92 -16.04 23.93
C SER A 385 -9.08 -17.44 23.33
N GLY A 386 -8.07 -17.87 22.56
CA GLY A 386 -8.10 -19.16 21.83
C GLY A 386 -8.98 -19.12 20.58
N GLY A 387 -9.13 -17.95 19.96
CA GLY A 387 -9.81 -17.73 18.70
C GLY A 387 -11.10 -16.93 18.81
N LEU A 388 -11.79 -16.82 17.67
CA LEU A 388 -13.02 -16.05 17.51
C LEU A 388 -14.24 -16.97 17.50
N ARG A 389 -15.37 -16.45 18.00
CA ARG A 389 -16.66 -17.13 17.84
C ARG A 389 -17.11 -17.08 16.38
N GLY A 390 -17.09 -15.92 15.79
CA GLY A 390 -17.70 -15.59 14.50
C GLY A 390 -18.84 -14.60 14.64
N GLY A 391 -19.50 -14.25 13.53
CA GLY A 391 -20.58 -13.26 13.52
C GLY A 391 -20.62 -12.44 12.24
N THR A 392 -20.79 -11.12 12.39
CA THR A 392 -20.81 -10.18 11.26
C THR A 392 -19.75 -9.10 11.47
N ILE A 393 -19.07 -8.69 10.39
CA ILE A 393 -18.12 -7.58 10.38
C ILE A 393 -18.36 -6.69 9.15
N GLY A 394 -18.30 -5.36 9.34
CA GLY A 394 -18.39 -4.40 8.24
C GLY A 394 -17.01 -4.03 7.68
N SER A 395 -16.90 -3.92 6.37
CA SER A 395 -15.69 -3.44 5.72
C SER A 395 -15.50 -1.92 5.84
N HIS A 396 -16.57 -1.18 6.06
CA HIS A 396 -16.58 0.30 6.05
C HIS A 396 -15.98 0.90 4.76
N GLY A 397 -16.06 0.17 3.63
CA GLY A 397 -15.43 0.54 2.37
C GLY A 397 -13.91 0.36 2.34
N ASP A 398 -13.32 -0.24 3.37
CA ASP A 398 -11.89 -0.54 3.45
C ASP A 398 -11.63 -1.99 3.02
N HIS A 399 -10.89 -2.15 1.91
CA HIS A 399 -10.55 -3.45 1.34
C HIS A 399 -9.82 -4.38 2.31
N ARG A 400 -9.02 -3.82 3.24
CA ARG A 400 -8.29 -4.63 4.23
C ARG A 400 -9.20 -5.20 5.29
N LEU A 401 -10.22 -4.44 5.71
CA LEU A 401 -11.23 -4.94 6.64
C LEU A 401 -12.12 -6.00 6.00
N ALA A 402 -12.47 -5.84 4.72
CA ALA A 402 -13.20 -6.85 3.98
C ALA A 402 -12.44 -8.20 3.97
N MET A 403 -11.17 -8.18 3.56
CA MET A 403 -10.33 -9.38 3.52
C MET A 403 -10.01 -9.92 4.92
N LEU A 404 -9.78 -9.06 5.92
CA LEU A 404 -9.60 -9.48 7.31
C LEU A 404 -10.82 -10.26 7.82
N GLY A 405 -12.03 -9.77 7.54
CA GLY A 405 -13.27 -10.45 7.89
C GLY A 405 -13.39 -11.84 7.26
N ALA A 406 -12.98 -11.99 6.01
CA ALA A 406 -12.95 -13.26 5.31
C ALA A 406 -11.97 -14.25 5.98
N ILE A 407 -10.73 -13.81 6.29
CA ILE A 407 -9.75 -14.67 6.98
C ILE A 407 -10.22 -15.02 8.39
N ALA A 408 -10.82 -14.06 9.12
CA ALA A 408 -11.45 -14.32 10.41
C ALA A 408 -12.55 -15.39 10.30
N GLY A 409 -13.34 -15.39 9.22
CA GLY A 409 -14.35 -16.40 8.94
C GLY A 409 -13.76 -17.80 8.84
N LEU A 410 -12.71 -17.97 8.04
CA LEU A 410 -12.03 -19.26 7.85
C LEU A 410 -11.46 -19.85 9.16
N ALA A 411 -11.02 -18.99 10.07
CA ALA A 411 -10.37 -19.40 11.32
C ALA A 411 -11.32 -19.42 12.53
N SER A 412 -12.54 -18.83 12.45
CA SER A 412 -13.52 -18.76 13.54
C SER A 412 -14.30 -20.07 13.72
N ARG A 413 -15.06 -20.16 14.81
CA ARG A 413 -15.87 -21.36 15.11
C ARG A 413 -17.17 -21.44 14.32
N GLU A 414 -17.80 -20.29 14.04
CA GLU A 414 -19.16 -20.22 13.45
C GLU A 414 -19.16 -19.52 12.07
N GLY A 415 -17.99 -19.08 11.58
CA GLY A 415 -17.87 -18.29 10.35
C GLY A 415 -18.21 -16.82 10.53
N VAL A 416 -17.95 -16.03 9.49
CA VAL A 416 -18.15 -14.57 9.49
C VAL A 416 -18.90 -14.14 8.24
N ALA A 417 -19.93 -13.32 8.40
CA ALA A 417 -20.55 -12.57 7.33
C ALA A 417 -19.82 -11.21 7.19
N VAL A 418 -19.29 -10.92 6.02
CA VAL A 418 -18.57 -9.68 5.73
C VAL A 418 -19.48 -8.76 4.92
N GLU A 419 -19.86 -7.64 5.50
CA GLU A 419 -20.66 -6.61 4.82
C GLU A 419 -19.73 -5.68 4.02
N GLY A 420 -20.07 -5.44 2.74
CA GLY A 420 -19.26 -4.65 1.83
C GLY A 420 -18.00 -5.39 1.36
N MET A 421 -18.11 -6.70 1.08
CA MET A 421 -16.99 -7.53 0.60
C MET A 421 -16.45 -7.06 -0.76
N ASP A 422 -17.26 -6.41 -1.57
CA ASP A 422 -16.87 -5.79 -2.84
C ASP A 422 -15.71 -4.77 -2.70
N ALA A 423 -15.52 -4.18 -1.52
CA ALA A 423 -14.36 -3.33 -1.24
C ALA A 423 -13.01 -4.04 -1.47
N ALA A 424 -12.94 -5.36 -1.33
CA ALA A 424 -11.71 -6.12 -1.58
C ALA A 424 -11.16 -5.92 -3.01
N ALA A 425 -12.05 -5.73 -4.00
CA ALA A 425 -11.69 -5.55 -5.40
C ALA A 425 -10.82 -4.30 -5.68
N VAL A 426 -10.74 -3.35 -4.75
CA VAL A 426 -9.85 -2.16 -4.85
C VAL A 426 -8.37 -2.55 -4.95
N SER A 427 -7.97 -3.67 -4.35
CA SER A 427 -6.57 -4.15 -4.37
C SER A 427 -6.43 -5.63 -4.69
N TYR A 428 -7.50 -6.42 -4.55
CA TYR A 428 -7.49 -7.86 -4.78
C TYR A 428 -8.79 -8.35 -5.42
N PRO A 429 -9.02 -8.08 -6.72
CA PRO A 429 -10.27 -8.46 -7.39
C PRO A 429 -10.60 -9.95 -7.35
N GLY A 430 -9.58 -10.85 -7.32
CA GLY A 430 -9.74 -12.31 -7.31
C GLY A 430 -9.80 -12.96 -5.92
N PHE A 431 -9.88 -12.19 -4.83
CA PHE A 431 -9.70 -12.70 -3.47
C PHE A 431 -10.64 -13.87 -3.11
N ALA A 432 -11.93 -13.75 -3.37
CA ALA A 432 -12.91 -14.81 -3.05
C ALA A 432 -12.65 -16.10 -3.83
N ALA A 433 -12.27 -16.01 -5.12
CA ALA A 433 -11.93 -17.17 -5.94
C ALA A 433 -10.66 -17.87 -5.42
N ASP A 434 -9.69 -17.12 -4.92
CA ASP A 434 -8.48 -17.68 -4.32
C ASP A 434 -8.75 -18.38 -2.99
N VAL A 435 -9.73 -17.88 -2.19
CA VAL A 435 -10.22 -18.60 -0.99
C VAL A 435 -10.76 -19.97 -1.37
N GLU A 436 -11.66 -20.03 -2.36
CA GLU A 436 -12.24 -21.28 -2.83
C GLU A 436 -11.17 -22.25 -3.34
N ARG A 437 -10.20 -21.74 -4.13
CA ARG A 437 -9.10 -22.53 -4.70
C ARG A 437 -8.22 -23.21 -3.65
N LEU A 438 -7.92 -22.53 -2.53
CA LEU A 438 -7.09 -23.06 -1.46
C LEU A 438 -7.85 -24.00 -0.51
N LEU A 439 -9.19 -23.91 -0.46
CA LEU A 439 -10.06 -24.80 0.32
C LEU A 439 -10.44 -26.07 -0.43
N ALA A 440 -10.41 -26.05 -1.77
CA ALA A 440 -10.92 -27.13 -2.64
C ALA A 440 -10.00 -28.38 -2.74
N ARG A 441 -8.94 -28.48 -1.92
CA ARG A 441 -7.93 -29.57 -2.02
C ARG A 441 -7.80 -30.40 -0.76
#